data_c74dfac6c5478e282509adb4d86eaafa
#
_entry.id   c74dfac6c5478e282509adb4d86eaafa
#
_cell.length_a   1.000
_cell.length_b   1.000
_cell.length_c   1.000
_cell.angle_alpha   90.00
_cell.angle_beta   90.00
_cell.angle_gamma   90.00
#
_symmetry.space_group_name_H-M   'P 1'
#
loop_
_entity.id
_entity.type
_entity.pdbx_description
1 polymer ?
#
loop_
_entity_poly.entity_id
_entity_poly.type
_entity_poly.pdbx_seq_one_letter_code
_entity_poly.pdbx_strand_id
1 'polypeptide(L)'
;MEKTYRSIFISDVHLGTKECQADRLNNFLKHNTCESLYLVGDIIDGWKVQQNRLRWKQSHTNVVRRILGHAKRGTRVVYVAGNHDEFLRPMIPDGITFGHVEVRNQCEHVGADGKHYLVTHGDLFDGITRLAPWLSFLGDKAYDFILFLNTKFNWIRHRMGFGYWSISLYLKHRVKKA
;
A
#
# COMPACT_ATOMS: atom_id res chain seq x y z
N MET A 1 -1.53 3.09 -24.90
CA MET A 1 -1.69 4.56 -24.83
C MET A 1 -1.31 5.00 -23.43
N GLU A 2 -0.47 6.00 -23.30
CA GLU A 2 -0.19 6.65 -22.01
C GLU A 2 -1.40 7.52 -21.64
N LYS A 3 -1.81 7.42 -20.35
CA LYS A 3 -2.87 8.26 -19.80
C LYS A 3 -2.30 9.25 -18.81
N THR A 4 -2.77 10.48 -18.87
CA THR A 4 -2.40 11.52 -17.89
C THR A 4 -3.58 11.78 -16.97
N TYR A 5 -3.32 11.77 -15.66
CA TYR A 5 -4.28 12.04 -14.61
C TYR A 5 -3.86 13.30 -13.85
N ARG A 6 -4.82 14.00 -13.27
CA ARG A 6 -4.52 15.05 -12.29
C ARG A 6 -3.93 14.46 -11.02
N SER A 7 -4.54 13.39 -10.52
CA SER A 7 -4.07 12.74 -9.29
C SER A 7 -4.24 11.23 -9.36
N ILE A 8 -3.26 10.51 -8.81
CA ILE A 8 -3.29 9.05 -8.61
C ILE A 8 -3.09 8.77 -7.14
N PHE A 9 -3.92 7.90 -6.57
CA PHE A 9 -3.82 7.43 -5.19
C PHE A 9 -3.55 5.92 -5.20
N ILE A 10 -2.54 5.49 -4.46
CA ILE A 10 -2.11 4.09 -4.34
C ILE A 10 -1.92 3.78 -2.87
N SER A 11 -2.50 2.69 -2.38
CA SER A 11 -2.35 2.22 -1.01
C SER A 11 -2.09 0.72 -0.95
N ASP A 12 -1.68 0.22 0.22
CA ASP A 12 -1.62 -1.23 0.53
C ASP A 12 -0.79 -2.04 -0.49
N VAL A 13 0.35 -1.53 -0.89
CA VAL A 13 1.24 -2.18 -1.87
C VAL A 13 2.04 -3.32 -1.25
N HIS A 14 2.47 -3.15 0.00
CA HIS A 14 3.26 -4.10 0.78
C HIS A 14 4.51 -4.61 0.02
N LEU A 15 5.32 -3.68 -0.50
CA LEU A 15 6.62 -4.03 -1.08
C LEU A 15 7.47 -4.79 -0.05
N GLY A 16 8.04 -5.91 -0.48
CA GLY A 16 8.80 -6.79 0.41
C GLY A 16 8.04 -8.03 0.84
N THR A 17 6.77 -8.18 0.43
CA THR A 17 5.99 -9.40 0.64
C THR A 17 5.95 -10.26 -0.61
N LYS A 18 5.57 -11.53 -0.44
CA LYS A 18 5.41 -12.48 -1.55
C LYS A 18 4.16 -12.16 -2.39
N GLU A 19 3.14 -11.65 -1.72
CA GLU A 19 1.80 -11.39 -2.23
C GLU A 19 1.70 -10.08 -3.02
N CYS A 20 2.71 -9.21 -2.89
CA CYS A 20 2.79 -7.92 -3.57
C CYS A 20 2.67 -8.05 -5.09
N GLN A 21 1.78 -7.27 -5.67
CA GLN A 21 1.52 -7.23 -7.12
C GLN A 21 2.44 -6.21 -7.84
N ALA A 22 3.72 -6.20 -7.50
CA ALA A 22 4.70 -5.23 -7.96
C ALA A 22 4.79 -5.12 -9.49
N ASP A 23 4.67 -6.24 -10.22
CA ASP A 23 4.73 -6.23 -11.68
C ASP A 23 3.54 -5.50 -12.31
N ARG A 24 2.34 -5.67 -11.73
CA ARG A 24 1.14 -4.95 -12.17
C ARG A 24 1.26 -3.46 -11.89
N LEU A 25 1.75 -3.10 -10.70
CA LEU A 25 1.98 -1.70 -10.33
C LEU A 25 3.05 -1.05 -11.23
N ASN A 26 4.13 -1.77 -11.53
CA ASN A 26 5.13 -1.32 -12.47
C ASN A 26 4.54 -1.02 -13.85
N ASN A 27 3.70 -1.93 -14.35
CA ASN A 27 3.05 -1.74 -15.64
C ASN A 27 2.09 -0.55 -15.60
N PHE A 28 1.33 -0.38 -14.51
CA PHE A 28 0.44 0.76 -14.34
C PHE A 28 1.21 2.08 -14.35
N LEU A 29 2.23 2.23 -13.49
CA LEU A 29 3.05 3.43 -13.40
C LEU A 29 3.87 3.72 -14.68
N LYS A 30 4.14 2.70 -15.49
CA LYS A 30 4.81 2.87 -16.80
C LYS A 30 3.93 3.60 -17.81
N HIS A 31 2.63 3.31 -17.80
CA HIS A 31 1.72 3.78 -18.84
C HIS A 31 0.80 4.91 -18.37
N ASN A 32 0.97 5.36 -17.12
CA ASN A 32 0.15 6.42 -16.56
C ASN A 32 1.03 7.48 -15.90
N THR A 33 0.75 8.74 -16.21
CA THR A 33 1.39 9.91 -15.60
C THR A 33 0.37 10.73 -14.81
N CYS A 34 0.82 11.57 -13.90
CA CYS A 34 -0.06 12.45 -13.13
C CYS A 34 0.69 13.70 -12.64
N GLU A 35 -0.06 14.74 -12.30
CA GLU A 35 0.47 15.92 -11.63
C GLU A 35 0.83 15.61 -10.16
N SER A 36 -0.02 14.82 -9.49
CA SER A 36 0.17 14.42 -8.08
C SER A 36 0.00 12.91 -7.91
N LEU A 37 0.98 12.27 -7.27
CA LEU A 37 0.97 10.86 -6.90
C LEU A 37 0.98 10.74 -5.37
N TYR A 38 -0.08 10.18 -4.81
CA TYR A 38 -0.22 9.91 -3.39
C TYR A 38 -0.02 8.42 -3.12
N LEU A 39 0.97 8.11 -2.30
CA LEU A 39 1.27 6.78 -1.78
C LEU A 39 0.69 6.72 -0.37
N VAL A 40 -0.47 6.11 -0.20
CA VAL A 40 -1.31 6.28 0.99
C VAL A 40 -1.19 5.05 1.89
N GLY A 41 -0.10 4.97 2.61
CA GLY A 41 0.18 3.95 3.62
C GLY A 41 0.45 2.55 3.09
N ASP A 42 1.19 1.79 3.88
CA ASP A 42 1.50 0.37 3.66
C ASP A 42 2.15 0.11 2.29
N ILE A 43 3.02 1.03 1.89
CA ILE A 43 3.75 0.90 0.61
C ILE A 43 4.92 -0.06 0.77
N ILE A 44 5.68 0.05 1.87
CA ILE A 44 6.77 -0.87 2.21
C ILE A 44 6.36 -1.63 3.48
N ASP A 45 6.48 -2.96 3.45
CA ASP A 45 6.16 -3.77 4.62
C ASP A 45 7.32 -3.75 5.65
N GLY A 46 7.35 -2.72 6.49
CA GLY A 46 8.34 -2.55 7.55
C GLY A 46 8.26 -3.65 8.61
N TRP A 47 7.11 -4.24 8.84
CA TRP A 47 6.96 -5.36 9.77
C TRP A 47 7.71 -6.60 9.29
N LYS A 48 7.72 -6.87 7.96
CA LYS A 48 8.53 -7.97 7.40
C LYS A 48 10.02 -7.66 7.48
N VAL A 49 10.41 -6.38 7.38
CA VAL A 49 11.80 -5.94 7.60
C VAL A 49 12.22 -6.26 9.05
N GLN A 50 11.44 -5.82 10.03
CA GLN A 50 11.72 -6.03 11.45
C GLN A 50 11.77 -7.52 11.83
N GLN A 51 10.97 -8.37 11.19
CA GLN A 51 10.95 -9.81 11.40
C GLN A 51 12.06 -10.58 10.67
N ASN A 52 12.92 -9.89 9.92
CA ASN A 52 13.92 -10.50 9.02
C ASN A 52 13.29 -11.47 8.00
N ARG A 53 12.08 -11.15 7.54
CA ARG A 53 11.28 -11.94 6.59
C ARG A 53 11.03 -11.22 5.27
N LEU A 54 11.74 -10.13 5.03
CA LEU A 54 11.64 -9.35 3.81
C LEU A 54 11.92 -10.23 2.57
N ARG A 55 11.00 -10.23 1.62
CA ARG A 55 11.17 -10.91 0.33
C ARG A 55 11.22 -9.88 -0.79
N TRP A 56 12.37 -9.23 -0.89
CA TRP A 56 12.56 -8.18 -1.90
C TRP A 56 12.93 -8.78 -3.26
N LYS A 57 12.10 -8.52 -4.26
CA LYS A 57 12.33 -8.92 -5.66
C LYS A 57 12.77 -7.71 -6.48
N GLN A 58 13.36 -7.96 -7.66
CA GLN A 58 13.71 -6.90 -8.59
C GLN A 58 12.51 -6.05 -9.01
N SER A 59 11.32 -6.65 -9.11
CA SER A 59 10.08 -5.91 -9.41
C SER A 59 9.75 -4.85 -8.34
N HIS A 60 10.04 -5.10 -7.07
CA HIS A 60 9.87 -4.12 -5.99
C HIS A 60 10.81 -2.93 -6.18
N THR A 61 12.10 -3.19 -6.45
CA THR A 61 13.07 -2.13 -6.79
C THR A 61 12.61 -1.32 -8.00
N ASN A 62 12.05 -1.96 -9.00
CA ASN A 62 11.54 -1.29 -10.20
C ASN A 62 10.36 -0.37 -9.88
N VAL A 63 9.45 -0.73 -8.94
CA VAL A 63 8.39 0.15 -8.47
C VAL A 63 8.99 1.41 -7.82
N VAL A 64 9.92 1.24 -6.89
CA VAL A 64 10.58 2.38 -6.20
C VAL A 64 11.26 3.30 -7.21
N ARG A 65 12.07 2.73 -8.14
CA ARG A 65 12.73 3.52 -9.20
C ARG A 65 11.73 4.28 -10.07
N ARG A 66 10.59 3.70 -10.34
CA ARG A 66 9.56 4.34 -11.15
C ARG A 66 8.87 5.49 -10.41
N ILE A 67 8.55 5.32 -9.13
CA ILE A 67 8.03 6.38 -8.26
C ILE A 67 9.02 7.55 -8.22
N LEU A 68 10.30 7.28 -7.95
CA LEU A 68 11.34 8.32 -7.96
C LEU A 68 11.51 8.95 -9.34
N GLY A 69 11.31 8.18 -10.41
CA GLY A 69 11.30 8.68 -11.78
C GLY A 69 10.15 9.64 -12.06
N HIS A 70 8.95 9.39 -11.53
CA HIS A 70 7.83 10.34 -11.59
C HIS A 70 8.18 11.63 -10.86
N ALA A 71 8.69 11.54 -9.63
CA ALA A 71 9.12 12.69 -8.85
C ALA A 71 10.19 13.53 -9.58
N LYS A 72 11.20 12.87 -10.16
CA LYS A 72 12.25 13.52 -10.95
C LYS A 72 11.70 14.27 -12.18
N ARG A 73 10.60 13.81 -12.77
CA ARG A 73 9.96 14.46 -13.93
C ARG A 73 8.97 15.56 -13.54
N GLY A 74 8.88 15.91 -12.26
CA GLY A 74 8.05 17.02 -11.78
C GLY A 74 6.67 16.60 -11.24
N THR A 75 6.34 15.30 -11.19
CA THR A 75 5.16 14.82 -10.46
C THR A 75 5.35 15.11 -8.97
N ARG A 76 4.40 15.78 -8.33
CA ARG A 76 4.39 15.91 -6.87
C ARG A 76 4.11 14.53 -6.25
N VAL A 77 5.06 13.97 -5.55
CA VAL A 77 4.90 12.67 -4.89
C VAL A 77 4.83 12.86 -3.38
N VAL A 78 3.72 12.42 -2.79
CA VAL A 78 3.49 12.45 -1.35
C VAL A 78 3.32 11.02 -0.83
N TYR A 79 4.16 10.66 0.14
CA TYR A 79 4.10 9.40 0.84
C TYR A 79 3.45 9.62 2.21
N VAL A 80 2.27 9.07 2.42
CA VAL A 80 1.57 9.07 3.70
C VAL A 80 1.91 7.76 4.42
N ALA A 81 2.45 7.83 5.64
CA ALA A 81 2.83 6.63 6.38
C ALA A 81 1.61 5.86 6.90
N GLY A 82 1.60 4.55 6.69
CA GLY A 82 0.65 3.60 7.25
C GLY A 82 1.21 2.90 8.50
N ASN A 83 0.49 1.89 9.01
CA ASN A 83 0.95 1.13 10.17
C ASN A 83 2.10 0.15 9.83
N HIS A 84 2.18 -0.35 8.60
CA HIS A 84 3.34 -1.13 8.17
C HIS A 84 4.56 -0.25 7.88
N ASP A 85 4.37 1.04 7.61
CA ASP A 85 5.43 2.03 7.38
C ASP A 85 5.73 2.87 8.64
N GLU A 86 5.25 2.51 9.81
CA GLU A 86 5.34 3.31 11.05
C GLU A 86 6.78 3.68 11.43
N PHE A 87 7.77 2.95 10.93
CA PHE A 87 9.20 3.26 11.13
C PHE A 87 9.61 4.61 10.51
N LEU A 88 8.82 5.16 9.60
CA LEU A 88 9.03 6.50 9.03
C LEU A 88 8.50 7.62 9.93
N ARG A 89 7.51 7.33 10.79
CA ARG A 89 6.81 8.34 11.59
C ARG A 89 7.70 9.16 12.52
N PRO A 90 8.71 8.59 13.19
CA PRO A 90 9.62 9.38 14.04
C PRO A 90 10.41 10.45 13.28
N MET A 91 10.60 10.29 11.97
CA MET A 91 11.35 11.22 11.14
C MET A 91 10.48 12.34 10.54
N ILE A 92 9.15 12.18 10.54
CA ILE A 92 8.23 13.12 9.89
C ILE A 92 8.20 14.51 10.53
N PRO A 93 8.29 14.68 11.88
CA PRO A 93 8.28 16.01 12.50
C PRO A 93 9.39 16.94 12.00
N ASP A 94 10.54 16.38 11.63
CA ASP A 94 11.69 17.14 11.11
C ASP A 94 11.58 17.47 9.62
N GLY A 95 10.47 17.08 8.97
CA GLY A 95 10.20 17.34 7.56
C GLY A 95 11.07 16.53 6.62
N ILE A 96 10.88 15.22 6.61
CA ILE A 96 11.67 14.32 5.77
C ILE A 96 11.22 14.35 4.31
N THR A 97 12.19 14.44 3.41
CA THR A 97 12.01 14.20 1.97
C THR A 97 13.05 13.20 1.47
N PHE A 98 12.62 12.25 0.66
CA PHE A 98 13.53 11.35 -0.05
C PHE A 98 13.61 11.76 -1.52
N GLY A 99 14.67 12.49 -1.90
CA GLY A 99 14.74 13.14 -3.18
C GLY A 99 13.58 14.17 -3.31
N HIS A 100 12.68 13.97 -4.25
CA HIS A 100 11.49 14.81 -4.45
C HIS A 100 10.20 14.16 -3.90
N VAL A 101 10.30 13.22 -2.96
CA VAL A 101 9.15 12.55 -2.33
C VAL A 101 8.94 13.12 -0.93
N GLU A 102 7.82 13.81 -0.72
CA GLU A 102 7.41 14.31 0.60
C GLU A 102 6.88 13.16 1.46
N VAL A 103 7.36 13.00 2.71
CA VAL A 103 6.81 12.03 3.66
C VAL A 103 5.98 12.75 4.71
N ARG A 104 4.74 12.28 4.94
CA ARG A 104 3.75 12.91 5.83
C ARG A 104 2.99 11.85 6.62
N ASN A 105 2.40 12.22 7.76
CA ASN A 105 1.41 11.38 8.44
C ASN A 105 0.03 11.50 7.78
N GLN A 106 -0.26 12.69 7.25
CA GLN A 106 -1.46 13.01 6.49
C GLN A 106 -1.18 14.24 5.62
N CYS A 107 -1.96 14.43 4.59
CA CYS A 107 -1.87 15.65 3.76
C CYS A 107 -3.24 16.04 3.24
N GLU A 108 -3.30 17.22 2.64
CA GLU A 108 -4.50 17.72 1.99
C GLU A 108 -4.37 17.57 0.47
N HIS A 109 -5.45 17.18 -0.15
CA HIS A 109 -5.63 17.18 -1.60
C HIS A 109 -6.76 18.12 -1.99
N VAL A 110 -6.50 19.03 -2.92
CA VAL A 110 -7.54 19.91 -3.48
C VAL A 110 -8.07 19.28 -4.75
N GLY A 111 -9.34 18.90 -4.73
CA GLY A 111 -10.04 18.30 -5.87
C GLY A 111 -10.22 19.27 -7.04
N ALA A 112 -10.61 18.75 -8.19
CA ALA A 112 -10.92 19.55 -9.38
C ALA A 112 -12.12 20.50 -9.17
N ASP A 113 -12.97 20.15 -8.21
CA ASP A 113 -14.14 20.93 -7.77
C ASP A 113 -13.78 22.01 -6.71
N GLY A 114 -12.49 22.16 -6.39
CA GLY A 114 -11.99 23.09 -5.35
C GLY A 114 -12.20 22.61 -3.92
N LYS A 115 -12.79 21.42 -3.71
CA LYS A 115 -12.96 20.88 -2.35
C LYS A 115 -11.66 20.33 -1.81
N HIS A 116 -11.54 20.41 -0.49
CA HIS A 116 -10.41 19.93 0.28
C HIS A 116 -10.68 18.54 0.83
N TYR A 117 -9.78 17.62 0.56
CA TYR A 117 -9.85 16.23 0.99
C TYR A 117 -8.68 15.89 1.88
N LEU A 118 -8.96 15.35 3.06
CA LEU A 118 -7.92 14.77 3.92
C LEU A 118 -7.47 13.43 3.35
N VAL A 119 -6.17 13.33 3.08
CA VAL A 119 -5.52 12.09 2.65
C VAL A 119 -4.78 11.49 3.84
N THR A 120 -5.24 10.34 4.30
CA THR A 120 -4.64 9.60 5.41
C THR A 120 -4.87 8.11 5.20
N HIS A 121 -3.98 7.26 5.74
CA HIS A 121 -4.12 5.81 5.63
C HIS A 121 -5.31 5.27 6.45
N GLY A 122 -5.69 5.98 7.52
CA GLY A 122 -6.83 5.59 8.33
C GLY A 122 -6.49 4.72 9.55
N ASP A 123 -5.29 4.16 9.65
CA ASP A 123 -4.81 3.41 10.82
C ASP A 123 -4.83 4.25 12.10
N LEU A 124 -4.72 5.58 11.97
CA LEU A 124 -4.83 6.53 13.08
C LEU A 124 -6.22 6.50 13.75
N PHE A 125 -7.24 6.05 13.03
CA PHE A 125 -8.61 5.90 13.54
C PHE A 125 -8.92 4.48 14.01
N ASP A 126 -8.01 3.52 13.79
CA ASP A 126 -8.17 2.17 14.26
C ASP A 126 -7.76 2.05 15.73
N GLY A 127 -8.77 1.95 16.62
CA GLY A 127 -8.54 1.80 18.05
C GLY A 127 -7.76 0.55 18.43
N ILE A 128 -7.88 -0.54 17.65
CA ILE A 128 -7.16 -1.79 17.89
C ILE A 128 -5.66 -1.60 17.65
N THR A 129 -5.27 -0.98 16.53
CA THR A 129 -3.86 -0.73 16.21
C THR A 129 -3.19 0.17 17.22
N ARG A 130 -3.93 1.14 17.79
CA ARG A 130 -3.41 2.07 18.81
C ARG A 130 -3.33 1.48 20.20
N LEU A 131 -4.35 0.68 20.61
CA LEU A 131 -4.46 0.14 21.96
C LEU A 131 -3.75 -1.21 22.16
N ALA A 132 -3.65 -2.00 21.09
CA ALA A 132 -3.07 -3.34 21.13
C ALA A 132 -2.24 -3.66 19.88
N PRO A 133 -1.05 -3.08 19.69
CA PRO A 133 -0.20 -3.33 18.50
C PRO A 133 0.12 -4.82 18.30
N TRP A 134 0.28 -5.60 19.41
CA TRP A 134 0.49 -7.04 19.36
C TRP A 134 -0.67 -7.81 18.73
N LEU A 135 -1.91 -7.30 18.89
CA LEU A 135 -3.10 -7.91 18.30
C LEU A 135 -3.13 -7.67 16.78
N SER A 136 -2.71 -6.49 16.34
CA SER A 136 -2.52 -6.20 14.90
C SER A 136 -1.48 -7.13 14.28
N PHE A 137 -0.37 -7.37 14.97
CA PHE A 137 0.66 -8.31 14.54
C PHE A 137 0.18 -9.78 14.48
N LEU A 138 -0.67 -10.20 15.42
CA LEU A 138 -1.29 -11.52 15.39
C LEU A 138 -2.28 -11.62 14.22
N GLY A 139 -3.03 -10.55 13.97
CA GLY A 139 -3.95 -10.44 12.83
C GLY A 139 -3.22 -10.51 11.49
N ASP A 140 -2.04 -9.89 11.35
CA ASP A 140 -1.20 -9.97 10.15
C ASP A 140 -0.77 -11.41 9.84
N LYS A 141 -0.33 -12.17 10.87
CA LYS A 141 0.02 -13.59 10.68
C LYS A 141 -1.18 -14.44 10.30
N ALA A 142 -2.32 -14.20 10.93
CA ALA A 142 -3.56 -14.90 10.60
C ALA A 142 -4.00 -14.55 9.17
N TYR A 143 -3.86 -13.29 8.77
CA TYR A 143 -4.17 -12.83 7.42
C TYR A 143 -3.24 -13.46 6.37
N ASP A 144 -1.93 -13.50 6.60
CA ASP A 144 -0.97 -14.20 5.74
C ASP A 144 -1.35 -15.68 5.53
N PHE A 145 -1.77 -16.34 6.62
CA PHE A 145 -2.23 -17.72 6.56
C PHE A 145 -3.50 -17.87 5.72
N ILE A 146 -4.46 -16.98 5.90
CA ILE A 146 -5.70 -16.94 5.10
C ILE A 146 -5.39 -16.70 3.62
N LEU A 147 -4.45 -15.79 3.31
CA LEU A 147 -4.02 -15.54 1.93
C LEU A 147 -3.36 -16.78 1.31
N PHE A 148 -2.52 -17.47 2.07
CA PHE A 148 -1.91 -18.73 1.63
C PHE A 148 -2.99 -19.79 1.31
N LEU A 149 -3.95 -19.99 2.21
CA LEU A 149 -5.07 -20.89 1.98
C LEU A 149 -5.90 -20.48 0.77
N ASN A 150 -6.18 -19.18 0.64
CA ASN A 150 -6.94 -18.64 -0.49
C ASN A 150 -6.25 -18.90 -1.83
N THR A 151 -4.93 -18.78 -1.86
CA THR A 151 -4.13 -19.05 -3.07
C THR A 151 -4.23 -20.53 -3.47
N LYS A 152 -4.08 -21.43 -2.51
CA LYS A 152 -4.20 -22.89 -2.74
C LYS A 152 -5.63 -23.27 -3.16
N PHE A 153 -6.62 -22.70 -2.50
CA PHE A 153 -8.02 -22.95 -2.80
C PHE A 153 -8.39 -22.48 -4.22
N ASN A 154 -7.95 -21.28 -4.61
CA ASN A 154 -8.23 -20.78 -5.96
C ASN A 154 -7.46 -21.55 -7.04
N TRP A 155 -6.28 -22.09 -6.74
CA TRP A 155 -5.57 -22.96 -7.66
C TRP A 155 -6.38 -24.25 -7.96
N ILE A 156 -6.97 -24.87 -6.92
CA ILE A 156 -7.86 -26.05 -7.06
C ILE A 156 -9.12 -25.66 -7.83
N ARG A 157 -9.79 -24.58 -7.46
CA ARG A 157 -10.99 -24.07 -8.14
C ARG A 157 -10.75 -23.85 -9.62
N HIS A 158 -9.65 -23.19 -9.97
CA HIS A 158 -9.29 -22.92 -11.36
C HIS A 158 -9.11 -24.22 -12.15
N ARG A 159 -8.49 -25.23 -11.52
CA ARG A 159 -8.31 -26.56 -12.16
C ARG A 159 -9.63 -27.33 -12.34
N MET A 160 -10.65 -26.99 -11.55
CA MET A 160 -12.01 -27.53 -11.64
C MET A 160 -12.94 -26.66 -12.52
N GLY A 161 -12.44 -25.63 -13.19
CA GLY A 161 -13.21 -24.75 -14.07
C GLY A 161 -14.02 -23.65 -13.36
N PHE A 162 -13.82 -23.46 -12.06
CA PHE A 162 -14.50 -22.40 -11.30
C PHE A 162 -13.71 -21.09 -11.31
N GLY A 163 -14.43 -19.93 -11.31
CA GLY A 163 -13.85 -18.61 -11.20
C GLY A 163 -13.17 -18.33 -9.84
N TYR A 164 -12.42 -17.23 -9.78
CA TYR A 164 -11.76 -16.76 -8.57
C TYR A 164 -12.77 -16.43 -7.46
N TRP A 165 -12.45 -16.83 -6.21
CA TRP A 165 -13.22 -16.48 -5.01
C TRP A 165 -12.28 -16.11 -3.87
N SER A 166 -12.63 -15.08 -3.08
CA SER A 166 -11.78 -14.56 -2.01
C SER A 166 -12.34 -14.89 -0.63
N ILE A 167 -11.66 -15.80 0.06
CA ILE A 167 -11.95 -16.15 1.47
C ILE A 167 -11.76 -14.91 2.37
N SER A 168 -10.69 -14.16 2.15
CA SER A 168 -10.39 -12.98 2.96
C SER A 168 -11.47 -11.91 2.84
N LEU A 169 -11.98 -11.67 1.63
CA LEU A 169 -13.06 -10.73 1.40
C LEU A 169 -14.37 -11.19 2.07
N TYR A 170 -14.69 -12.47 1.98
CA TYR A 170 -15.85 -13.06 2.65
C TYR A 170 -15.79 -12.89 4.18
N LEU A 171 -14.65 -13.21 4.80
CA LEU A 171 -14.44 -13.03 6.24
C LEU A 171 -14.52 -11.55 6.65
N LYS A 172 -13.90 -10.65 5.88
CA LYS A 172 -13.97 -9.21 6.13
C LYS A 172 -15.40 -8.67 6.13
N HIS A 173 -16.24 -9.16 5.22
CA HIS A 173 -17.66 -8.79 5.19
C HIS A 173 -18.47 -9.33 6.37
N ARG A 174 -18.11 -10.51 6.87
CA ARG A 174 -18.77 -11.10 8.05
C ARG A 174 -18.42 -10.36 9.33
N VAL A 175 -17.13 -10.03 9.53
CA VAL A 175 -16.64 -9.29 10.70
C VAL A 175 -17.23 -7.87 10.76
N LYS A 176 -17.42 -7.21 9.62
CA LYS A 176 -18.03 -5.86 9.59
C LYS A 176 -19.52 -5.84 9.88
N LYS A 177 -20.22 -6.99 9.85
CA LYS A 177 -21.65 -7.12 10.14
C LYS A 177 -21.94 -7.57 11.59
N ALA A 178 -20.92 -7.98 12.32
CA ALA A 178 -20.99 -8.31 13.74
C ALA A 178 -20.62 -7.10 14.61
#